data_062b28c9d0518e44c3c8766b728c514e
#
_entry.id   062b28c9d0518e44c3c8766b728c514e
#
_cell.length_a   1.000
_cell.length_b   1.000
_cell.length_c   1.000
_cell.angle_alpha   90.00
_cell.angle_beta   90.00
_cell.angle_gamma   90.00
#
_symmetry.space_group_name_H-M   'P 1'
#
loop_
_entity.id
_entity.type
_entity.pdbx_description
1 polymer ?
#
loop_
_entity_poly.entity_id
_entity_poly.type
_entity_poly.pdbx_seq_one_letter_code
_entity_poly.pdbx_strand_id
1 'polypeptide(L)'
;MSIIAGSYERFIWGFKLKPTKHDAESQTLTLSPLFSYPSHISPITTVACSGPAAASGGSDDTIHLYDLPSASSLGSLLDHNHAASITALSFYTPSSLSFPRNLISAAADGSVAIFDTDPFVLLKSFRPHKKAVNDLAIHPSGKLALAVYRDEFFAMLNLVRGKRSFCCRLGHEASLVKFDPSGERFYMVVSNKVGVHQSEDAKLLLELENPSRKRILCATPGEVVFLTLWNPQLRFHLGTLKESGTLFTGGEDRAITAWDTNSGKLAYSIEDAHPARIKGIVVLTRNDSDGSLEDPYLIGSASSDGIIRVWDVRMAAKENTKPLAETNTKSRLTCLAGSALKSMRRPQIGKQEPQKVDEEHEDSE
;
A
#
# COMPACT_ATOMS: atom_id res chain seq x y z
N MET A 1 -8.39 -10.35 -4.89
CA MET A 1 -7.67 -9.09 -4.62
C MET A 1 -8.66 -7.97 -4.46
N SER A 2 -8.39 -7.01 -3.59
CA SER A 2 -9.26 -5.84 -3.39
C SER A 2 -8.46 -4.56 -3.57
N ILE A 3 -9.09 -3.54 -4.13
CA ILE A 3 -8.54 -2.21 -4.34
C ILE A 3 -9.44 -1.22 -3.61
N ILE A 4 -8.82 -0.26 -2.92
CA ILE A 4 -9.53 0.78 -2.19
C ILE A 4 -9.00 2.13 -2.64
N ALA A 5 -9.92 3.05 -2.91
CA ALA A 5 -9.59 4.41 -3.32
C ALA A 5 -10.33 5.44 -2.45
N GLY A 6 -9.60 6.46 -2.03
CA GLY A 6 -10.18 7.63 -1.38
C GLY A 6 -10.40 8.77 -2.37
N SER A 7 -11.42 9.60 -2.12
CA SER A 7 -11.75 10.71 -3.00
C SER A 7 -11.79 12.07 -2.27
N TYR A 8 -11.68 13.13 -3.07
CA TYR A 8 -11.84 14.49 -2.61
C TYR A 8 -13.28 14.79 -2.15
N GLU A 9 -14.26 14.11 -2.76
CA GLU A 9 -15.68 14.19 -2.43
C GLU A 9 -16.05 13.39 -1.19
N ARG A 10 -15.07 12.96 -0.36
CA ARG A 10 -15.26 12.34 0.96
C ARG A 10 -15.70 10.87 0.91
N PHE A 11 -15.80 10.29 -0.29
CA PHE A 11 -16.17 8.88 -0.46
C PHE A 11 -14.93 7.98 -0.44
N ILE A 12 -15.08 6.84 0.21
CA ILE A 12 -14.21 5.70 0.02
C ILE A 12 -14.89 4.68 -0.89
N TRP A 13 -14.12 4.15 -1.82
CA TRP A 13 -14.55 3.17 -2.81
C TRP A 13 -13.78 1.88 -2.61
N GLY A 14 -14.48 0.76 -2.52
CA GLY A 14 -13.89 -0.57 -2.52
C GLY A 14 -14.26 -1.34 -3.78
N PHE A 15 -13.28 -2.02 -4.38
CA PHE A 15 -13.46 -2.85 -5.58
C PHE A 15 -12.81 -4.21 -5.36
N LYS A 16 -13.45 -5.25 -5.92
CA LYS A 16 -12.89 -6.60 -5.98
C LYS A 16 -12.49 -6.92 -7.42
N LEU A 17 -11.25 -7.33 -7.62
CA LEU A 17 -10.77 -7.81 -8.90
C LEU A 17 -11.18 -9.28 -9.06
N LYS A 18 -11.93 -9.57 -10.14
CA LYS A 18 -12.43 -10.91 -10.48
C LYS A 18 -12.04 -11.27 -11.89
N PRO A 19 -11.66 -12.54 -12.16
CA PRO A 19 -11.56 -13.04 -13.52
C PRO A 19 -12.96 -13.14 -14.12
N THR A 20 -13.13 -12.69 -15.33
CA THR A 20 -14.36 -12.89 -16.10
C THR A 20 -14.18 -14.15 -16.94
N LYS A 21 -15.11 -15.09 -16.80
CA LYS A 21 -15.15 -16.28 -17.63
C LYS A 21 -15.83 -15.91 -18.96
N HIS A 22 -15.05 -15.49 -19.93
CA HIS A 22 -15.44 -15.49 -21.34
C HIS A 22 -14.34 -16.21 -22.10
N ASP A 23 -14.69 -17.31 -22.75
CA ASP A 23 -13.91 -18.16 -23.66
C ASP A 23 -12.44 -18.45 -23.31
N ALA A 24 -12.03 -19.68 -23.59
CA ALA A 24 -10.77 -20.29 -23.12
C ALA A 24 -9.45 -19.58 -23.56
N GLU A 25 -9.49 -18.49 -24.32
CA GLU A 25 -8.30 -17.85 -24.88
C GLU A 25 -7.98 -16.44 -24.38
N SER A 26 -8.88 -15.76 -23.63
CA SER A 26 -8.57 -14.44 -23.07
C SER A 26 -9.12 -14.29 -21.65
N GLN A 27 -8.23 -14.30 -20.66
CA GLN A 27 -8.57 -13.93 -19.29
C GLN A 27 -8.80 -12.42 -19.21
N THR A 28 -10.05 -12.00 -19.28
CA THR A 28 -10.43 -10.63 -18.98
C THR A 28 -10.68 -10.47 -17.48
N LEU A 29 -10.20 -9.38 -16.91
CA LEU A 29 -10.41 -9.03 -15.50
C LEU A 29 -11.50 -7.96 -15.39
N THR A 30 -12.27 -8.00 -14.32
CA THR A 30 -13.25 -6.96 -14.01
C THR A 30 -13.10 -6.45 -12.59
N LEU A 31 -13.27 -5.13 -12.43
CA LEU A 31 -13.35 -4.46 -11.13
C LEU A 31 -14.83 -4.38 -10.71
N SER A 32 -15.23 -5.31 -9.83
CA SER A 32 -16.59 -5.31 -9.26
C SER A 32 -16.63 -4.41 -8.03
N PRO A 33 -17.59 -3.47 -7.91
CA PRO A 33 -17.73 -2.66 -6.70
C PRO A 33 -18.06 -3.55 -5.50
N LEU A 34 -17.38 -3.29 -4.36
CA LEU A 34 -17.65 -3.91 -3.07
C LEU A 34 -18.52 -3.00 -2.21
N PHE A 35 -18.07 -1.76 -2.05
CA PHE A 35 -18.76 -0.74 -1.27
C PHE A 35 -18.40 0.67 -1.73
N SER A 36 -19.24 1.61 -1.31
CA SER A 36 -19.01 3.04 -1.43
C SER A 36 -19.63 3.71 -0.20
N TYR A 37 -18.79 4.40 0.60
CA TYR A 37 -19.24 5.06 1.83
C TYR A 37 -18.84 6.53 1.85
N PRO A 38 -19.76 7.46 2.21
CA PRO A 38 -19.43 8.84 2.53
C PRO A 38 -18.90 8.92 3.97
N SER A 39 -17.74 8.32 4.22
CA SER A 39 -17.23 8.10 5.58
C SER A 39 -16.69 9.35 6.26
N HIS A 40 -16.21 10.31 5.48
CA HIS A 40 -15.57 11.52 5.98
C HIS A 40 -16.42 12.77 5.76
N ILE A 41 -16.21 13.80 6.57
CA ILE A 41 -16.81 15.13 6.37
C ILE A 41 -15.90 16.05 5.56
N SER A 42 -14.63 15.69 5.37
CA SER A 42 -13.63 16.37 4.58
C SER A 42 -12.95 15.42 3.60
N PRO A 43 -12.13 15.89 2.64
CA PRO A 43 -11.46 15.02 1.68
C PRO A 43 -10.64 13.92 2.34
N ILE A 44 -10.66 12.72 1.76
CA ILE A 44 -9.79 11.63 2.15
C ILE A 44 -8.39 11.91 1.62
N THR A 45 -7.40 11.84 2.49
CA THR A 45 -6.00 12.15 2.20
C THR A 45 -5.18 10.91 1.95
N THR A 46 -5.49 9.84 2.70
CA THR A 46 -4.73 8.59 2.68
C THR A 46 -5.63 7.39 2.91
N VAL A 47 -5.26 6.26 2.30
CA VAL A 47 -5.87 4.95 2.53
C VAL A 47 -4.78 3.90 2.72
N ALA A 48 -5.06 2.92 3.55
CA ALA A 48 -4.21 1.75 3.73
C ALA A 48 -5.05 0.49 3.75
N CYS A 49 -4.50 -0.62 3.28
CA CYS A 49 -5.11 -1.94 3.46
C CYS A 49 -4.06 -3.03 3.60
N SER A 50 -4.39 -4.06 4.35
CA SER A 50 -3.59 -5.26 4.48
C SER A 50 -4.48 -6.44 4.88
N GLY A 51 -4.38 -7.55 4.16
CA GLY A 51 -5.27 -8.68 4.35
C GLY A 51 -6.74 -8.26 4.29
N PRO A 52 -7.56 -8.60 5.29
CA PRO A 52 -8.98 -8.24 5.34
C PRO A 52 -9.26 -6.83 5.84
N ALA A 53 -8.28 -6.14 6.43
CA ALA A 53 -8.46 -4.83 7.04
C ALA A 53 -8.14 -3.67 6.10
N ALA A 54 -8.93 -2.61 6.18
CA ALA A 54 -8.68 -1.37 5.49
C ALA A 54 -8.94 -0.17 6.41
N ALA A 55 -8.25 0.93 6.13
CA ALA A 55 -8.41 2.19 6.85
C ALA A 55 -8.34 3.37 5.89
N SER A 56 -9.10 4.43 6.20
CA SER A 56 -9.00 5.73 5.54
C SER A 56 -8.74 6.83 6.55
N GLY A 57 -7.92 7.80 6.17
CA GLY A 57 -7.66 9.00 6.93
C GLY A 57 -8.07 10.23 6.16
N GLY A 58 -8.71 11.17 6.83
CA GLY A 58 -9.27 12.38 6.23
C GLY A 58 -8.59 13.66 6.67
N SER A 59 -8.94 14.73 5.98
CA SER A 59 -8.59 16.10 6.40
C SER A 59 -9.41 16.57 7.62
N ASP A 60 -10.37 15.76 8.05
CA ASP A 60 -11.21 15.94 9.24
C ASP A 60 -10.64 15.28 10.50
N ASP A 61 -9.34 14.99 10.50
CA ASP A 61 -8.57 14.29 11.56
C ASP A 61 -9.17 12.93 11.99
N THR A 62 -10.08 12.36 11.22
CA THR A 62 -10.68 11.06 11.53
C THR A 62 -10.00 9.92 10.79
N ILE A 63 -10.03 8.73 11.42
CA ILE A 63 -9.60 7.47 10.83
C ILE A 63 -10.78 6.52 10.86
N HIS A 64 -11.22 6.07 9.69
CA HIS A 64 -12.29 5.08 9.56
C HIS A 64 -11.72 3.71 9.18
N LEU A 65 -12.35 2.66 9.70
CA LEU A 65 -11.97 1.27 9.53
C LEU A 65 -13.01 0.50 8.74
N TYR A 66 -12.55 -0.47 7.95
CA TYR A 66 -13.40 -1.30 7.10
C TYR A 66 -12.93 -2.74 7.12
N ASP A 67 -13.89 -3.66 7.02
CA ASP A 67 -13.67 -5.08 6.82
C ASP A 67 -13.95 -5.42 5.35
N LEU A 68 -12.92 -5.84 4.61
CA LEU A 68 -13.03 -6.10 3.18
C LEU A 68 -13.85 -7.36 2.84
N PRO A 69 -13.73 -8.47 3.59
CA PRO A 69 -14.53 -9.66 3.37
C PRO A 69 -16.03 -9.44 3.48
N SER A 70 -16.45 -8.72 4.52
CA SER A 70 -17.88 -8.41 4.73
C SER A 70 -18.35 -7.15 4.00
N ALA A 71 -17.40 -6.43 3.39
CA ALA A 71 -17.65 -5.13 2.74
C ALA A 71 -18.36 -4.14 3.68
N SER A 72 -18.02 -4.14 4.96
CA SER A 72 -18.68 -3.33 6.00
C SER A 72 -17.76 -2.28 6.61
N SER A 73 -18.34 -1.16 7.03
CA SER A 73 -17.66 -0.18 7.87
C SER A 73 -17.64 -0.66 9.33
N LEU A 74 -16.46 -0.62 9.95
CA LEU A 74 -16.27 -0.94 11.37
C LEU A 74 -16.39 0.30 12.27
N GLY A 75 -16.58 1.50 11.67
CA GLY A 75 -16.65 2.75 12.38
C GLY A 75 -15.34 3.54 12.37
N SER A 76 -15.23 4.53 13.22
CA SER A 76 -14.06 5.41 13.34
C SER A 76 -13.26 5.13 14.61
N LEU A 77 -11.95 5.35 14.55
CA LEU A 77 -11.09 5.38 15.73
C LEU A 77 -11.30 6.69 16.48
N LEU A 78 -11.74 6.61 17.74
CA LEU A 78 -12.08 7.80 18.54
C LEU A 78 -10.85 8.41 19.23
N ASP A 79 -9.91 7.58 19.69
CA ASP A 79 -8.79 8.01 20.53
C ASP A 79 -7.46 7.94 19.77
N HIS A 80 -7.28 8.74 18.72
CA HIS A 80 -6.03 8.75 17.97
C HIS A 80 -5.06 9.88 18.36
N ASN A 81 -5.49 10.83 19.21
CA ASN A 81 -4.67 11.96 19.68
C ASN A 81 -4.04 12.82 18.57
N HIS A 82 -4.60 12.81 17.37
CA HIS A 82 -4.24 13.74 16.30
C HIS A 82 -5.13 14.99 16.43
N ALA A 83 -4.55 16.15 16.17
CA ALA A 83 -5.25 17.45 16.20
C ALA A 83 -5.22 18.13 14.81
N ALA A 84 -5.00 17.33 13.75
CA ALA A 84 -4.93 17.82 12.39
C ALA A 84 -5.08 16.68 11.38
N SER A 85 -5.29 17.03 10.13
CA SER A 85 -5.44 16.12 8.99
C SER A 85 -4.49 14.92 9.04
N ILE A 86 -5.04 13.72 8.85
CA ILE A 86 -4.27 12.49 8.74
C ILE A 86 -3.57 12.50 7.39
N THR A 87 -2.25 12.38 7.38
CA THR A 87 -1.44 12.49 6.15
C THR A 87 -0.93 11.15 5.65
N ALA A 88 -0.68 10.20 6.57
CA ALA A 88 -0.25 8.86 6.21
C ALA A 88 -0.86 7.80 7.12
N LEU A 89 -1.20 6.67 6.51
CA LEU A 89 -1.64 5.44 7.17
C LEU A 89 -0.84 4.27 6.63
N SER A 90 -0.44 3.36 7.50
CA SER A 90 0.24 2.15 7.11
C SER A 90 -0.07 1.01 8.06
N PHE A 91 -0.43 -0.14 7.52
CA PHE A 91 -0.56 -1.38 8.29
C PHE A 91 0.79 -2.10 8.36
N TYR A 92 1.07 -2.69 9.49
CA TYR A 92 2.14 -3.65 9.66
C TYR A 92 1.57 -5.05 9.81
N THR A 93 1.97 -5.94 8.90
CA THR A 93 1.57 -7.35 8.92
C THR A 93 2.84 -8.21 8.94
N PRO A 94 3.14 -8.89 10.07
CA PRO A 94 4.20 -9.87 10.10
C PRO A 94 3.99 -10.97 9.05
N SER A 95 5.06 -11.49 8.46
CA SER A 95 4.97 -12.57 7.45
C SER A 95 4.26 -13.83 7.96
N SER A 96 4.27 -14.06 9.27
CA SER A 96 3.60 -15.19 9.94
C SER A 96 2.10 -15.01 10.11
N LEU A 97 1.56 -13.81 9.90
CA LEU A 97 0.14 -13.50 10.13
C LEU A 97 -0.56 -13.14 8.82
N SER A 98 -1.84 -13.49 8.73
CA SER A 98 -2.73 -13.09 7.64
C SER A 98 -3.52 -11.81 7.95
N PHE A 99 -3.59 -11.43 9.22
CA PHE A 99 -4.23 -10.21 9.71
C PHE A 99 -3.15 -9.21 10.14
N PRO A 100 -3.29 -7.91 9.87
CA PRO A 100 -2.33 -6.91 10.32
C PRO A 100 -2.26 -6.89 11.84
N ARG A 101 -1.06 -6.68 12.38
CA ARG A 101 -0.83 -6.56 13.82
C ARG A 101 -0.99 -5.13 14.31
N ASN A 102 -0.51 -4.18 13.56
CA ASN A 102 -0.56 -2.77 13.93
C ASN A 102 -1.04 -1.89 12.78
N LEU A 103 -1.73 -0.82 13.11
CA LEU A 103 -1.97 0.33 12.25
C LEU A 103 -1.16 1.50 12.79
N ILE A 104 -0.40 2.16 11.93
CA ILE A 104 0.34 3.38 12.27
C ILE A 104 -0.24 4.53 11.45
N SER A 105 -0.55 5.62 12.14
CA SER A 105 -1.03 6.86 11.52
C SER A 105 -0.08 8.01 11.79
N ALA A 106 -0.03 8.95 10.86
CA ALA A 106 0.69 10.19 11.00
C ALA A 106 -0.17 11.37 10.53
N ALA A 107 0.03 12.53 11.15
CA ALA A 107 -0.80 13.70 10.90
C ALA A 107 0.00 14.98 10.61
N ALA A 108 -0.74 15.99 10.14
CA ALA A 108 -0.18 17.30 9.79
C ALA A 108 0.27 18.12 11.01
N ASP A 109 -0.06 17.72 12.22
CA ASP A 109 0.48 18.29 13.46
C ASP A 109 1.86 17.73 13.85
N GLY A 110 2.35 16.73 13.12
CA GLY A 110 3.61 16.04 13.38
C GLY A 110 3.51 14.89 14.37
N SER A 111 2.30 14.53 14.81
CA SER A 111 2.07 13.38 15.67
C SER A 111 2.03 12.07 14.89
N VAL A 112 2.39 10.99 15.56
CA VAL A 112 2.35 9.61 15.09
C VAL A 112 1.65 8.77 16.16
N ALA A 113 0.68 7.97 15.76
CA ALA A 113 -0.03 7.07 16.64
C ALA A 113 0.12 5.61 16.17
N ILE A 114 0.23 4.71 17.12
CA ILE A 114 0.38 3.27 16.91
C ILE A 114 -0.82 2.58 17.56
N PHE A 115 -1.55 1.81 16.78
CA PHE A 115 -2.70 1.04 17.24
C PHE A 115 -2.40 -0.46 17.16
N ASP A 116 -2.94 -1.22 18.11
CA ASP A 116 -3.19 -2.63 17.90
C ASP A 116 -4.38 -2.77 16.94
N THR A 117 -4.50 -3.86 16.24
CA THR A 117 -5.61 -4.07 15.28
C THR A 117 -6.57 -5.16 15.71
N ASP A 118 -6.29 -5.85 16.82
CA ASP A 118 -7.18 -6.87 17.37
C ASP A 118 -7.22 -6.83 18.91
N PRO A 119 -8.14 -6.06 19.51
CA PRO A 119 -9.03 -5.04 18.92
C PRO A 119 -8.28 -3.76 18.53
N PHE A 120 -8.92 -2.89 17.75
CA PHE A 120 -8.33 -1.60 17.40
C PHE A 120 -8.26 -0.68 18.62
N VAL A 121 -7.10 -0.64 19.27
CA VAL A 121 -6.82 0.15 20.47
C VAL A 121 -5.56 0.96 20.31
N LEU A 122 -5.57 2.21 20.75
CA LEU A 122 -4.38 3.05 20.78
C LEU A 122 -3.35 2.49 21.77
N LEU A 123 -2.21 2.06 21.27
CA LEU A 123 -1.07 1.61 22.08
C LEU A 123 -0.22 2.79 22.52
N LYS A 124 0.06 3.70 21.61
CA LYS A 124 0.91 4.85 21.88
C LYS A 124 0.70 5.96 20.86
N SER A 125 0.71 7.21 21.37
CA SER A 125 0.83 8.42 20.55
C SER A 125 2.06 9.21 20.99
N PHE A 126 2.80 9.79 20.05
CA PHE A 126 3.97 10.62 20.31
C PHE A 126 4.19 11.60 19.16
N ARG A 127 4.88 12.69 19.45
CA ARG A 127 5.14 13.74 18.46
C ARG A 127 6.63 13.88 18.23
N PRO A 128 7.17 13.12 17.24
CA PRO A 128 8.62 13.10 16.98
C PRO A 128 9.16 14.42 16.42
N HIS A 129 8.31 15.19 15.76
CA HIS A 129 8.63 16.50 15.19
C HIS A 129 7.41 17.44 15.25
N LYS A 130 7.64 18.77 15.15
CA LYS A 130 6.59 19.79 15.31
C LYS A 130 5.86 20.14 14.01
N LYS A 131 6.36 19.70 12.87
CA LYS A 131 5.83 20.02 11.53
C LYS A 131 5.11 18.84 10.92
N ALA A 132 4.29 19.12 9.91
CA ALA A 132 3.49 18.14 9.23
C ALA A 132 4.32 16.97 8.69
N VAL A 133 3.87 15.75 8.94
CA VAL A 133 4.36 14.54 8.28
C VAL A 133 3.81 14.53 6.87
N ASN A 134 4.65 14.35 5.85
CA ASN A 134 4.21 14.16 4.47
C ASN A 134 3.88 12.71 4.17
N ASP A 135 4.76 11.78 4.57
CA ASP A 135 4.56 10.33 4.43
C ASP A 135 5.31 9.55 5.50
N LEU A 136 4.88 8.31 5.72
CA LEU A 136 5.45 7.39 6.70
C LEU A 136 5.56 6.00 6.08
N ALA A 137 6.71 5.36 6.25
CA ALA A 137 6.96 3.97 5.83
C ALA A 137 7.39 3.12 7.01
N ILE A 138 6.82 1.93 7.13
CA ILE A 138 7.17 0.95 8.16
C ILE A 138 8.17 -0.04 7.58
N HIS A 139 9.26 -0.28 8.30
CA HIS A 139 10.22 -1.32 7.93
C HIS A 139 9.58 -2.71 8.06
N PRO A 140 9.89 -3.69 7.18
CA PRO A 140 9.30 -5.03 7.22
C PRO A 140 9.45 -5.75 8.57
N SER A 141 10.44 -5.41 9.39
CA SER A 141 10.57 -5.93 10.76
C SER A 141 9.51 -5.42 11.75
N GLY A 142 8.75 -4.37 11.41
CA GLY A 142 7.79 -3.71 12.30
C GLY A 142 8.39 -2.94 13.47
N LYS A 143 9.71 -2.84 13.57
CA LYS A 143 10.41 -2.19 14.71
C LYS A 143 10.74 -0.73 14.46
N LEU A 144 10.87 -0.37 13.18
CA LEU A 144 11.29 0.95 12.73
C LEU A 144 10.28 1.52 11.73
N ALA A 145 10.18 2.84 11.70
CA ALA A 145 9.52 3.57 10.62
C ALA A 145 10.35 4.78 10.21
N LEU A 146 10.22 5.17 8.96
CA LEU A 146 10.76 6.42 8.43
C LEU A 146 9.63 7.41 8.27
N ALA A 147 9.87 8.67 8.58
CA ALA A 147 8.94 9.77 8.38
C ALA A 147 9.64 10.92 7.68
N VAL A 148 8.98 11.50 6.68
CA VAL A 148 9.42 12.71 5.98
C VAL A 148 8.47 13.85 6.30
N TYR A 149 9.03 15.05 6.47
CA TYR A 149 8.29 16.20 6.96
C TYR A 149 8.31 17.35 5.95
N ARG A 150 7.30 18.19 6.01
CA ARG A 150 7.14 19.34 5.12
C ARG A 150 8.29 20.35 5.21
N ASP A 151 8.96 20.45 6.35
CA ASP A 151 10.07 21.38 6.58
C ASP A 151 11.45 20.78 6.26
N GLU A 152 11.50 19.83 5.32
CA GLU A 152 12.73 19.18 4.81
C GLU A 152 13.43 18.27 5.83
N PHE A 153 12.73 17.85 6.89
CA PHE A 153 13.30 16.91 7.85
C PHE A 153 12.93 15.47 7.49
N PHE A 154 13.86 14.59 7.82
CA PHE A 154 13.72 13.15 7.78
C PHE A 154 13.97 12.62 9.18
N ALA A 155 13.15 11.67 9.63
CA ALA A 155 13.32 11.04 10.93
C ALA A 155 13.18 9.52 10.86
N MET A 156 13.97 8.83 11.65
CA MET A 156 13.79 7.41 11.95
C MET A 156 13.12 7.28 13.31
N LEU A 157 12.05 6.49 13.33
CA LEU A 157 11.20 6.27 14.50
C LEU A 157 11.38 4.84 15.00
N ASN A 158 11.62 4.68 16.29
CA ASN A 158 11.57 3.38 16.95
C ASN A 158 10.13 3.12 17.40
N LEU A 159 9.43 2.22 16.72
CA LEU A 159 8.03 1.91 17.00
C LEU A 159 7.85 1.14 18.32
N VAL A 160 8.82 0.31 18.70
CA VAL A 160 8.78 -0.46 19.95
C VAL A 160 8.84 0.48 21.17
N ARG A 161 9.72 1.49 21.12
CA ARG A 161 9.87 2.48 22.20
C ARG A 161 8.89 3.66 22.04
N GLY A 162 8.31 3.84 20.85
CA GLY A 162 7.45 4.97 20.50
C GLY A 162 8.18 6.30 20.68
N LYS A 163 9.37 6.43 20.08
CA LYS A 163 10.15 7.67 20.10
C LYS A 163 11.01 7.79 18.85
N ARG A 164 11.44 9.01 18.56
CA ARG A 164 12.38 9.31 17.50
C ARG A 164 13.78 8.77 17.89
N SER A 165 14.42 8.01 16.98
CA SER A 165 15.77 7.51 17.14
C SER A 165 16.79 8.42 16.46
N PHE A 166 16.45 8.97 15.29
CA PHE A 166 17.33 9.81 14.50
C PHE A 166 16.52 10.88 13.78
N CYS A 167 17.13 12.01 13.46
CA CYS A 167 16.54 13.08 12.66
C CYS A 167 17.65 13.87 11.98
N CYS A 168 17.47 14.18 10.70
CA CYS A 168 18.37 15.06 9.95
C CYS A 168 17.57 15.97 9.01
N ARG A 169 18.21 17.03 8.52
CA ARG A 169 17.66 17.92 7.50
C ARG A 169 18.17 17.48 6.14
N LEU A 170 17.25 17.35 5.18
CA LEU A 170 17.55 16.90 3.83
C LEU A 170 17.97 18.05 2.88
N GLY A 171 17.54 19.28 3.20
CA GLY A 171 17.71 20.45 2.31
C GLY A 171 16.64 20.55 1.22
N HIS A 172 15.79 19.54 1.08
CA HIS A 172 14.65 19.53 0.16
C HIS A 172 13.46 18.84 0.79
N GLU A 173 12.25 19.28 0.44
CA GLU A 173 11.02 18.63 0.90
C GLU A 173 10.84 17.29 0.20
N ALA A 174 10.88 16.21 0.96
CA ALA A 174 10.52 14.88 0.49
C ALA A 174 9.00 14.70 0.62
N SER A 175 8.37 14.24 -0.46
CA SER A 175 6.92 14.04 -0.51
C SER A 175 6.49 12.63 -0.10
N LEU A 176 7.32 11.62 -0.37
CA LEU A 176 7.03 10.21 -0.10
C LEU A 176 8.28 9.49 0.40
N VAL A 177 8.06 8.46 1.20
CA VAL A 177 9.08 7.50 1.60
C VAL A 177 8.49 6.09 1.59
N LYS A 178 9.21 5.11 1.05
CA LYS A 178 8.78 3.70 1.01
C LYS A 178 9.98 2.80 1.26
N PHE A 179 9.78 1.73 2.02
CA PHE A 179 10.78 0.67 2.11
C PHE A 179 10.67 -0.29 0.94
N ASP A 180 11.79 -0.85 0.56
CA ASP A 180 11.87 -2.06 -0.23
C ASP A 180 11.24 -3.24 0.55
N PRO A 181 10.63 -4.24 -0.13
CA PRO A 181 10.09 -5.43 0.53
C PRO A 181 11.08 -6.20 1.42
N SER A 182 12.38 -6.19 1.08
CA SER A 182 13.42 -6.77 1.92
C SER A 182 13.73 -5.94 3.18
N GLY A 183 13.47 -4.63 3.15
CA GLY A 183 13.87 -3.67 4.17
C GLY A 183 15.33 -3.21 4.08
N GLU A 184 16.12 -3.72 3.12
CA GLU A 184 17.53 -3.35 2.97
C GLU A 184 17.71 -1.94 2.39
N ARG A 185 16.70 -1.48 1.64
CA ARG A 185 16.69 -0.17 0.98
C ARG A 185 15.41 0.59 1.27
N PHE A 186 15.47 1.89 1.08
CA PHE A 186 14.28 2.74 1.05
C PHE A 186 14.36 3.77 -0.08
N TYR A 187 13.21 4.16 -0.54
CA TYR A 187 13.01 5.11 -1.63
C TYR A 187 12.44 6.41 -1.06
N MET A 188 13.02 7.53 -1.45
CA MET A 188 12.56 8.85 -1.04
C MET A 188 12.30 9.71 -2.27
N VAL A 189 11.10 10.26 -2.38
CA VAL A 189 10.68 11.07 -3.53
C VAL A 189 10.82 12.54 -3.19
N VAL A 190 11.60 13.25 -4.00
CA VAL A 190 11.78 14.71 -3.94
C VAL A 190 11.42 15.29 -5.30
N SER A 191 10.26 15.91 -5.41
CA SER A 191 9.75 16.50 -6.65
C SER A 191 9.68 15.50 -7.83
N ASN A 192 10.60 15.55 -8.78
CA ASN A 192 10.70 14.70 -9.97
C ASN A 192 11.76 13.59 -9.86
N LYS A 193 12.38 13.44 -8.69
CA LYS A 193 13.47 12.52 -8.45
C LYS A 193 13.13 11.52 -7.36
N VAL A 194 13.70 10.33 -7.46
CA VAL A 194 13.67 9.30 -6.42
C VAL A 194 15.09 8.96 -6.01
N GLY A 195 15.43 9.22 -4.75
CA GLY A 195 16.65 8.73 -4.14
C GLY A 195 16.47 7.29 -3.66
N VAL A 196 17.37 6.40 -4.04
CA VAL A 196 17.47 5.04 -3.50
C VAL A 196 18.53 5.04 -2.43
N HIS A 197 18.15 4.72 -1.21
CA HIS A 197 19.02 4.77 -0.04
C HIS A 197 19.17 3.38 0.60
N GLN A 198 20.30 3.13 1.21
CA GLN A 198 20.53 1.97 2.05
C GLN A 198 19.87 2.20 3.42
N SER A 199 19.21 1.17 3.98
CA SER A 199 18.47 1.33 5.25
C SER A 199 19.39 1.43 6.47
N GLU A 200 20.60 0.86 6.42
CA GLU A 200 21.52 0.77 7.54
C GLU A 200 22.11 2.13 7.91
N ASP A 201 22.58 2.88 6.93
CA ASP A 201 23.31 4.15 7.13
C ASP A 201 22.65 5.36 6.45
N ALA A 202 21.49 5.13 5.79
CA ALA A 202 20.77 6.12 4.98
C ALA A 202 21.59 6.71 3.82
N LYS A 203 22.66 6.02 3.38
CA LYS A 203 23.51 6.45 2.28
C LYS A 203 22.73 6.41 0.96
N LEU A 204 22.82 7.48 0.18
CA LEU A 204 22.30 7.52 -1.18
C LEU A 204 23.12 6.58 -2.07
N LEU A 205 22.47 5.58 -2.66
CA LEU A 205 23.07 4.63 -3.60
C LEU A 205 22.99 5.15 -5.04
N LEU A 206 21.79 5.61 -5.43
CA LEU A 206 21.54 6.14 -6.76
C LEU A 206 20.34 7.09 -6.76
N GLU A 207 20.24 7.91 -7.78
CA GLU A 207 19.14 8.84 -8.01
C GLU A 207 18.48 8.55 -9.35
N LEU A 208 17.13 8.40 -9.34
CA LEU A 208 16.31 8.17 -10.51
C LEU A 208 15.60 9.48 -10.84
N GLU A 209 15.79 10.00 -12.04
CA GLU A 209 15.11 11.23 -12.46
C GLU A 209 14.02 10.92 -13.47
N ASN A 210 12.80 11.41 -13.20
CA ASN A 210 11.67 11.24 -14.11
C ASN A 210 11.99 11.86 -15.50
N PRO A 211 11.96 11.08 -16.59
CA PRO A 211 12.30 11.57 -17.94
C PRO A 211 11.49 12.79 -18.37
N SER A 212 10.23 12.87 -17.94
CA SER A 212 9.33 13.99 -18.22
C SER A 212 9.65 15.26 -17.39
N ARG A 213 10.51 15.15 -16.38
CA ARG A 213 10.81 16.19 -15.37
C ARG A 213 9.59 16.71 -14.61
N LYS A 214 8.44 16.01 -14.70
CA LYS A 214 7.24 16.33 -13.94
C LYS A 214 7.26 15.67 -12.56
N ARG A 215 6.49 16.23 -11.64
CA ARG A 215 6.45 15.73 -10.24
C ARG A 215 5.92 14.32 -10.16
N ILE A 216 6.59 13.50 -9.36
CA ILE A 216 6.15 12.17 -8.95
C ILE A 216 5.20 12.35 -7.76
N LEU A 217 4.01 11.77 -7.84
CA LEU A 217 2.96 11.89 -6.82
C LEU A 217 2.70 10.59 -6.07
N CYS A 218 3.10 9.46 -6.63
CA CYS A 218 3.00 8.15 -6.00
C CYS A 218 4.17 7.27 -6.42
N ALA A 219 4.59 6.41 -5.50
CA ALA A 219 5.64 5.43 -5.72
C ALA A 219 5.32 4.17 -4.92
N THR A 220 5.53 3.01 -5.53
CA THR A 220 5.29 1.71 -4.89
C THR A 220 6.38 0.73 -5.30
N PRO A 221 7.14 0.18 -4.35
CA PRO A 221 8.08 -0.89 -4.64
C PRO A 221 7.33 -2.18 -4.99
N GLY A 222 7.90 -2.97 -5.88
CA GLY A 222 7.39 -4.26 -6.29
C GLY A 222 8.48 -5.30 -6.37
N GLU A 223 8.11 -6.54 -6.14
CA GLU A 223 8.93 -7.70 -6.46
C GLU A 223 8.52 -8.17 -7.87
N VAL A 224 9.14 -7.63 -8.90
CA VAL A 224 8.89 -8.06 -10.28
C VAL A 224 10.12 -8.78 -10.79
N VAL A 225 9.94 -10.03 -11.18
CA VAL A 225 10.97 -10.76 -11.91
C VAL A 225 10.91 -10.30 -13.37
N PHE A 226 11.90 -9.52 -13.80
CA PHE A 226 12.06 -9.24 -15.22
C PHE A 226 12.47 -10.52 -15.93
N LEU A 227 11.58 -11.09 -16.73
CA LEU A 227 11.97 -12.05 -17.74
C LEU A 227 12.77 -11.27 -18.80
N THR A 228 14.09 -11.27 -18.69
CA THR A 228 14.96 -10.79 -19.76
C THR A 228 14.55 -11.47 -21.05
N LEU A 229 14.26 -10.66 -22.05
CA LEU A 229 13.83 -10.96 -23.41
C LEU A 229 14.19 -12.39 -23.86
N TRP A 230 13.16 -13.18 -24.07
CA TRP A 230 13.26 -14.48 -24.68
C TRP A 230 13.84 -14.30 -26.10
N ASN A 231 15.10 -14.75 -26.30
CA ASN A 231 15.66 -14.91 -27.62
C ASN A 231 15.24 -16.31 -28.11
N PRO A 232 14.40 -16.41 -29.14
CA PRO A 232 13.88 -17.71 -29.61
C PRO A 232 14.94 -18.64 -30.18
N GLN A 233 16.19 -18.18 -30.36
CA GLN A 233 17.28 -18.97 -30.92
C GLN A 233 18.21 -19.62 -29.91
N LEU A 234 18.08 -19.30 -28.60
CA LEU A 234 18.90 -19.89 -27.55
C LEU A 234 18.06 -20.64 -26.56
N ARG A 235 17.92 -21.95 -26.76
CA ARG A 235 17.41 -22.91 -25.77
C ARG A 235 18.39 -23.01 -24.61
N PHE A 236 18.36 -22.11 -23.61
CA PHE A 236 19.07 -22.30 -22.35
C PHE A 236 18.27 -21.84 -21.14
N HIS A 237 18.35 -22.67 -20.12
CA HIS A 237 17.80 -22.65 -18.78
C HIS A 237 17.33 -21.29 -18.22
N LEU A 238 16.07 -21.27 -17.83
CA LEU A 238 15.48 -20.28 -16.92
C LEU A 238 16.24 -20.31 -15.60
N GLY A 239 17.22 -19.44 -15.44
CA GLY A 239 17.66 -19.04 -14.12
C GLY A 239 16.60 -18.10 -13.56
N THR A 240 15.83 -18.54 -12.56
CA THR A 240 15.00 -17.65 -11.75
C THR A 240 15.91 -16.73 -10.97
N LEU A 241 16.29 -15.62 -11.58
CA LEU A 241 16.87 -14.49 -10.85
C LEU A 241 15.73 -13.82 -10.09
N LYS A 242 15.62 -14.14 -8.82
CA LYS A 242 14.77 -13.44 -7.85
C LYS A 242 15.41 -12.08 -7.59
N GLU A 243 15.28 -11.16 -8.54
CA GLU A 243 15.78 -9.79 -8.39
C GLU A 243 14.66 -8.91 -7.85
N SER A 244 14.61 -8.80 -6.53
CA SER A 244 13.92 -7.74 -5.82
C SER A 244 14.55 -6.39 -6.19
N GLY A 245 13.84 -5.53 -6.87
CA GLY A 245 14.43 -4.24 -7.23
C GLY A 245 13.64 -3.43 -8.24
N THR A 246 12.32 -3.57 -8.28
CA THR A 246 11.48 -2.73 -9.14
C THR A 246 10.79 -1.65 -8.33
N LEU A 247 10.75 -0.43 -8.86
CA LEU A 247 9.97 0.67 -8.32
C LEU A 247 9.03 1.21 -9.39
N PHE A 248 7.74 1.27 -9.09
CA PHE A 248 6.74 1.91 -9.94
C PHE A 248 6.48 3.33 -9.46
N THR A 249 6.49 4.28 -10.37
CA THR A 249 6.20 5.69 -10.09
C THR A 249 5.13 6.22 -11.04
N GLY A 250 4.36 7.17 -10.55
CA GLY A 250 3.37 7.89 -11.35
C GLY A 250 3.16 9.30 -10.81
N GLY A 251 2.67 10.18 -11.66
CA GLY A 251 2.57 11.58 -11.27
C GLY A 251 1.81 12.47 -12.24
N GLU A 252 2.33 13.68 -12.41
CA GLU A 252 1.75 14.72 -13.27
C GLU A 252 1.98 14.46 -14.76
N ASP A 253 2.87 13.55 -15.09
CA ASP A 253 3.15 13.10 -16.46
C ASP A 253 2.10 12.16 -17.02
N ARG A 254 1.20 11.64 -16.17
CA ARG A 254 0.13 10.70 -16.52
C ARG A 254 0.63 9.32 -16.98
N ALA A 255 1.94 9.10 -16.88
CA ALA A 255 2.61 7.84 -17.20
C ALA A 255 2.84 7.01 -15.94
N ILE A 256 2.90 5.69 -16.13
CA ILE A 256 3.40 4.75 -15.13
C ILE A 256 4.79 4.35 -15.55
N THR A 257 5.77 4.67 -14.73
CA THR A 257 7.17 4.42 -15.00
C THR A 257 7.69 3.33 -14.08
N ALA A 258 8.31 2.30 -14.65
CA ALA A 258 8.96 1.22 -13.91
C ALA A 258 10.49 1.37 -13.99
N TRP A 259 11.12 1.28 -12.82
CA TRP A 259 12.55 1.43 -12.63
C TRP A 259 13.18 0.14 -12.15
N ASP A 260 14.31 -0.21 -12.70
CA ASP A 260 15.22 -1.17 -12.09
C ASP A 260 16.09 -0.43 -11.06
N THR A 261 15.85 -0.67 -9.79
CA THR A 261 16.53 0.01 -8.70
C THR A 261 17.94 -0.51 -8.43
N ASN A 262 18.37 -1.58 -9.09
CA ASN A 262 19.74 -2.08 -9.02
C ASN A 262 20.64 -1.37 -10.02
N SER A 263 20.17 -1.24 -11.27
CA SER A 263 20.93 -0.56 -12.33
C SER A 263 20.67 0.95 -12.39
N GLY A 264 19.61 1.45 -11.78
CA GLY A 264 19.17 2.84 -11.87
C GLY A 264 18.56 3.20 -13.22
N LYS A 265 18.23 2.22 -14.06
CA LYS A 265 17.71 2.43 -15.39
C LYS A 265 16.19 2.34 -15.44
N LEU A 266 15.63 3.07 -16.40
CA LEU A 266 14.24 2.92 -16.81
C LEU A 266 14.06 1.52 -17.41
N ALA A 267 13.17 0.72 -16.83
CA ALA A 267 12.83 -0.60 -17.35
C ALA A 267 11.80 -0.48 -18.48
N TYR A 268 10.71 0.23 -18.23
CA TYR A 268 9.69 0.58 -19.23
C TYR A 268 8.79 1.72 -18.71
N SER A 269 8.00 2.30 -19.61
CA SER A 269 6.99 3.30 -19.29
C SER A 269 5.70 3.00 -20.03
N ILE A 270 4.57 3.13 -19.34
CA ILE A 270 3.24 3.15 -19.95
C ILE A 270 2.86 4.62 -20.09
N GLU A 271 3.08 5.15 -21.28
CA GLU A 271 2.75 6.54 -21.58
C GLU A 271 1.22 6.71 -21.70
N ASP A 272 0.73 7.90 -21.35
CA ASP A 272 -0.70 8.23 -21.36
C ASP A 272 -1.56 7.16 -20.66
N ALA A 273 -1.01 6.53 -19.60
CA ALA A 273 -1.71 5.54 -18.80
C ALA A 273 -3.06 6.07 -18.25
N HIS A 274 -3.15 7.38 -18.05
CA HIS A 274 -4.37 8.08 -17.64
C HIS A 274 -4.53 9.44 -18.34
N PRO A 275 -5.78 9.91 -18.52
CA PRO A 275 -6.03 11.26 -19.06
C PRO A 275 -5.58 12.38 -18.11
N ALA A 276 -5.54 12.12 -16.81
CA ALA A 276 -5.14 13.07 -15.77
C ALA A 276 -4.01 12.51 -14.89
N ARG A 277 -3.52 13.30 -13.94
CA ARG A 277 -2.40 12.94 -13.06
C ARG A 277 -2.72 11.70 -12.21
N ILE A 278 -1.74 10.82 -12.09
CA ILE A 278 -1.84 9.60 -11.29
C ILE A 278 -1.62 9.96 -9.81
N LYS A 279 -2.52 9.49 -8.96
CA LYS A 279 -2.56 9.77 -7.52
C LYS A 279 -2.20 8.58 -6.65
N GLY A 280 -2.30 7.38 -7.20
CA GLY A 280 -1.95 6.17 -6.49
C GLY A 280 -1.58 5.05 -7.46
N ILE A 281 -0.58 4.28 -7.05
CA ILE A 281 -0.19 3.01 -7.70
C ILE A 281 -0.08 1.97 -6.61
N VAL A 282 -0.51 0.75 -6.91
CA VAL A 282 -0.40 -0.40 -6.02
C VAL A 282 0.01 -1.62 -6.80
N VAL A 283 0.93 -2.41 -6.26
CA VAL A 283 1.29 -3.73 -6.78
C VAL A 283 0.32 -4.75 -6.19
N LEU A 284 -0.31 -5.52 -7.07
CA LEU A 284 -1.28 -6.55 -6.72
C LEU A 284 -0.62 -7.92 -6.86
N THR A 285 -0.12 -8.46 -5.77
CA THR A 285 0.47 -9.81 -5.75
C THR A 285 -0.62 -10.84 -5.46
N ARG A 286 -0.66 -11.92 -6.25
CA ARG A 286 -1.52 -13.07 -6.00
C ARG A 286 -0.69 -14.15 -5.30
N ASN A 287 -1.00 -14.41 -4.04
CA ASN A 287 -0.47 -15.56 -3.33
C ASN A 287 -1.47 -16.72 -3.48
N ASP A 288 -1.31 -17.54 -4.51
CA ASP A 288 -2.05 -18.78 -4.61
C ASP A 288 -1.41 -19.83 -3.70
N SER A 289 -2.25 -20.48 -2.86
CA SER A 289 -1.87 -21.54 -1.93
C SER A 289 -1.48 -22.85 -2.63
N ASP A 290 -1.50 -22.90 -3.94
CA ASP A 290 -1.41 -24.12 -4.75
C ASP A 290 -0.10 -24.26 -5.53
N GLY A 291 0.93 -23.46 -5.19
CA GLY A 291 2.30 -23.67 -5.70
C GLY A 291 2.49 -23.52 -7.21
N SER A 292 1.48 -23.12 -7.97
CA SER A 292 1.62 -22.80 -9.39
C SER A 292 2.17 -21.38 -9.54
N LEU A 293 3.37 -21.28 -10.07
CA LEU A 293 4.15 -20.08 -10.37
C LEU A 293 3.55 -19.24 -11.52
N GLU A 294 2.25 -19.04 -11.54
CA GLU A 294 1.62 -18.05 -12.40
C GLU A 294 1.28 -16.81 -11.59
N ASP A 295 2.31 -16.07 -11.16
CA ASP A 295 2.13 -14.77 -10.57
C ASP A 295 1.66 -13.78 -11.62
N PRO A 296 0.40 -13.35 -11.59
CA PRO A 296 -0.02 -12.24 -12.44
C PRO A 296 0.64 -10.97 -11.90
N TYR A 297 1.57 -10.44 -12.65
CA TYR A 297 2.22 -9.16 -12.38
C TYR A 297 1.25 -8.04 -12.66
N LEU A 298 0.35 -7.79 -11.71
CA LEU A 298 -0.70 -6.80 -11.83
C LEU A 298 -0.37 -5.56 -11.03
N ILE A 299 -0.55 -4.41 -11.64
CA ILE A 299 -0.54 -3.13 -10.94
C ILE A 299 -1.89 -2.44 -11.10
N GLY A 300 -2.35 -1.84 -10.00
CA GLY A 300 -3.50 -0.95 -9.99
C GLY A 300 -3.03 0.50 -10.01
N SER A 301 -3.68 1.36 -10.77
CA SER A 301 -3.42 2.79 -10.79
C SER A 301 -4.71 3.59 -10.67
N ALA A 302 -4.66 4.71 -9.98
CA ALA A 302 -5.79 5.63 -9.82
C ALA A 302 -5.39 7.04 -10.22
N SER A 303 -6.29 7.70 -10.94
CA SER A 303 -6.10 9.06 -11.42
C SER A 303 -7.10 10.04 -10.83
N SER A 304 -6.73 11.32 -10.86
CA SER A 304 -7.58 12.40 -10.34
C SER A 304 -8.86 12.66 -11.14
N ASP A 305 -9.07 11.98 -12.25
CA ASP A 305 -10.32 11.98 -13.04
C ASP A 305 -11.36 10.96 -12.58
N GLY A 306 -11.03 10.15 -11.56
CA GLY A 306 -11.89 9.13 -11.02
C GLY A 306 -11.72 7.74 -11.66
N ILE A 307 -10.79 7.58 -12.59
CA ILE A 307 -10.55 6.31 -13.27
C ILE A 307 -9.53 5.48 -12.48
N ILE A 308 -9.88 4.21 -12.27
CA ILE A 308 -8.99 3.18 -11.73
C ILE A 308 -8.74 2.17 -12.85
N ARG A 309 -7.48 1.87 -13.13
CA ARG A 309 -7.04 0.90 -14.13
C ARG A 309 -6.18 -0.19 -13.52
N VAL A 310 -6.28 -1.39 -14.09
CA VAL A 310 -5.41 -2.53 -13.75
C VAL A 310 -4.61 -2.92 -14.98
N TRP A 311 -3.32 -3.13 -14.81
CA TRP A 311 -2.36 -3.38 -15.87
C TRP A 311 -1.61 -4.68 -15.61
N ASP A 312 -1.28 -5.41 -16.67
CA ASP A 312 -0.30 -6.49 -16.62
C ASP A 312 1.07 -5.94 -17.03
N VAL A 313 2.01 -5.92 -16.11
CA VAL A 313 3.36 -5.37 -16.35
C VAL A 313 4.17 -6.16 -17.35
N ARG A 314 3.85 -7.44 -17.59
CA ARG A 314 4.49 -8.29 -18.60
C ARG A 314 4.14 -7.83 -20.02
N MET A 315 3.01 -7.19 -20.17
CA MET A 315 2.53 -6.64 -21.45
C MET A 315 2.96 -5.19 -21.67
N ALA A 316 3.51 -4.54 -20.64
CA ALA A 316 3.83 -3.11 -20.68
C ALA A 316 4.98 -2.73 -21.64
N ALA A 317 5.82 -3.71 -22.02
CA ALA A 317 6.87 -3.51 -23.04
C ALA A 317 6.35 -3.51 -24.49
N LYS A 318 5.05 -3.80 -24.72
CA LYS A 318 4.44 -3.78 -26.05
C LYS A 318 3.88 -2.40 -26.36
N GLU A 319 4.07 -1.96 -27.58
CA GLU A 319 3.40 -0.76 -28.11
C GLU A 319 1.88 -0.90 -27.96
N ASN A 320 1.20 0.14 -27.45
CA ASN A 320 -0.25 0.16 -27.19
C ASN A 320 -0.76 -0.79 -26.10
N THR A 321 -0.12 -0.80 -24.94
CA THR A 321 -0.59 -1.55 -23.77
C THR A 321 -1.97 -1.03 -23.32
N LYS A 322 -2.97 -1.92 -23.36
CA LYS A 322 -4.34 -1.63 -22.87
C LYS A 322 -4.49 -2.11 -21.43
N PRO A 323 -5.29 -1.40 -20.59
CA PRO A 323 -5.60 -1.88 -19.25
C PRO A 323 -6.44 -3.17 -19.33
N LEU A 324 -6.16 -4.10 -18.42
CA LEU A 324 -6.95 -5.36 -18.29
C LEU A 324 -8.32 -5.13 -17.68
N ALA A 325 -8.45 -4.13 -16.83
CA ALA A 325 -9.71 -3.73 -16.22
C ALA A 325 -9.71 -2.22 -15.98
N GLU A 326 -10.89 -1.62 -16.09
CA GLU A 326 -11.10 -0.21 -15.85
C GLU A 326 -12.42 0.01 -15.10
N THR A 327 -12.45 0.98 -14.21
CA THR A 327 -13.69 1.48 -13.59
C THR A 327 -13.60 2.98 -13.36
N ASN A 328 -14.75 3.65 -13.42
CA ASN A 328 -14.84 5.09 -13.20
C ASN A 328 -15.73 5.38 -12.00
N THR A 329 -15.19 5.97 -10.97
CA THR A 329 -15.89 6.35 -9.74
C THR A 329 -16.64 7.68 -9.88
N LYS A 330 -16.39 8.44 -10.96
CA LYS A 330 -16.90 9.80 -11.19
C LYS A 330 -16.57 10.78 -10.05
N SER A 331 -15.56 10.44 -9.26
CA SER A 331 -15.06 11.21 -8.11
C SER A 331 -13.58 11.49 -8.28
N ARG A 332 -13.10 12.63 -7.81
CA ARG A 332 -11.69 12.99 -7.89
C ARG A 332 -10.89 12.18 -6.88
N LEU A 333 -10.17 11.14 -7.36
CA LEU A 333 -9.39 10.28 -6.48
C LEU A 333 -8.14 11.00 -5.95
N THR A 334 -7.81 10.71 -4.69
CA THR A 334 -6.68 11.29 -3.95
C THR A 334 -5.61 10.27 -3.60
N CYS A 335 -6.00 9.02 -3.36
CA CYS A 335 -5.12 7.96 -2.89
C CYS A 335 -5.67 6.58 -3.29
N LEU A 336 -4.79 5.57 -3.30
CA LEU A 336 -5.09 4.19 -3.65
C LEU A 336 -4.33 3.24 -2.75
N ALA A 337 -4.97 2.16 -2.34
CA ALA A 337 -4.34 1.02 -1.69
C ALA A 337 -4.91 -0.29 -2.23
N GLY A 338 -4.13 -1.36 -2.15
CA GLY A 338 -4.53 -2.68 -2.60
C GLY A 338 -4.16 -3.77 -1.60
N SER A 339 -4.96 -4.80 -1.52
CA SER A 339 -4.72 -5.97 -0.68
C SER A 339 -4.94 -7.26 -1.44
N ALA A 340 -4.00 -8.20 -1.29
CA ALA A 340 -4.19 -9.59 -1.66
C ALA A 340 -4.96 -10.27 -0.51
N LEU A 341 -6.25 -10.53 -0.72
CA LEU A 341 -7.04 -11.30 0.24
C LEU A 341 -6.60 -12.77 0.19
N LYS A 342 -5.80 -13.20 1.15
CA LYS A 342 -5.80 -14.60 1.54
C LYS A 342 -7.17 -14.88 2.17
N SER A 343 -7.92 -15.84 1.64
CA SER A 343 -9.15 -16.33 2.25
C SER A 343 -8.82 -16.98 3.60
N MET A 344 -8.81 -16.20 4.65
CA MET A 344 -8.78 -16.72 6.02
C MET A 344 -9.81 -15.99 6.86
N ARG A 345 -10.72 -16.80 7.41
CA ARG A 345 -11.63 -16.36 8.47
C ARG A 345 -10.82 -15.89 9.66
N ARG A 346 -11.25 -14.82 10.32
CA ARG A 346 -10.73 -14.46 11.65
C ARG A 346 -10.70 -15.73 12.51
N PRO A 347 -9.63 -16.00 13.28
CA PRO A 347 -9.69 -17.00 14.33
C PRO A 347 -10.86 -16.58 15.24
N GLN A 348 -11.89 -17.39 15.29
CA GLN A 348 -12.95 -17.20 16.28
C GLN A 348 -12.29 -17.44 17.64
N ILE A 349 -12.12 -16.39 18.43
CA ILE A 349 -11.78 -16.49 19.84
C ILE A 349 -12.86 -17.39 20.46
N GLY A 350 -12.41 -18.51 21.02
CA GLY A 350 -13.21 -19.66 21.39
C GLY A 350 -14.51 -19.27 22.14
N LYS A 351 -15.62 -19.75 21.62
CA LYS A 351 -16.75 -20.10 22.44
C LYS A 351 -16.25 -21.22 23.36
N GLN A 352 -15.99 -20.90 24.62
CA GLN A 352 -15.90 -21.94 25.66
C GLN A 352 -17.21 -22.70 25.61
N GLU A 353 -17.16 -23.95 25.22
CA GLU A 353 -18.26 -24.88 25.44
C GLU A 353 -18.51 -24.95 26.95
N PRO A 354 -19.77 -24.86 27.40
CA PRO A 354 -20.09 -25.05 28.82
C PRO A 354 -19.68 -26.47 29.21
N GLN A 355 -18.76 -26.58 30.16
CA GLN A 355 -18.44 -27.86 30.80
C GLN A 355 -19.74 -28.47 31.33
N LYS A 356 -20.11 -29.66 30.87
CA LYS A 356 -21.09 -30.50 31.50
C LYS A 356 -20.57 -30.84 32.88
N VAL A 357 -21.27 -30.36 33.89
CA VAL A 357 -21.14 -30.83 35.25
C VAL A 357 -21.83 -32.19 35.27
N ASP A 358 -21.07 -33.27 35.40
CA ASP A 358 -21.59 -34.59 35.70
C ASP A 358 -22.06 -34.56 37.18
N GLU A 359 -23.39 -34.59 37.37
CA GLU A 359 -23.99 -34.83 38.66
C GLU A 359 -23.76 -36.32 39.00
N GLU A 360 -22.79 -36.58 39.85
CA GLU A 360 -22.69 -37.88 40.53
C GLU A 360 -23.85 -37.99 41.54
N HIS A 361 -24.76 -38.95 41.26
CA HIS A 361 -25.70 -39.44 42.22
C HIS A 361 -24.95 -40.23 43.28
N GLU A 362 -24.83 -39.72 44.47
CA GLU A 362 -24.61 -40.53 45.68
C GLU A 362 -25.96 -41.11 46.15
N ASP A 363 -26.16 -42.38 45.83
CA ASP A 363 -27.06 -43.25 46.57
C ASP A 363 -26.33 -43.70 47.83
N SER A 364 -26.83 -43.33 48.99
CA SER A 364 -26.43 -43.94 50.25
C SER A 364 -27.66 -44.25 51.08
N GLU A 365 -27.73 -45.50 51.53
CA GLU A 365 -28.64 -46.09 52.47
C GLU A 365 -28.92 -45.25 53.76
#